data_54882ae01dda32d8116615b83fd7ae48
#
_entry.id   54882ae01dda32d8116615b83fd7ae48
#
_cell.length_a   1.000
_cell.length_b   1.000
_cell.length_c   1.000
_cell.angle_alpha   90.00
_cell.angle_beta   90.00
_cell.angle_gamma   90.00
#
_symmetry.space_group_name_H-M   'P 1'
#
loop_
_entity.id
_entity.type
_entity.pdbx_description
1 polymer ?
#
loop_
_entity_poly.entity_id
_entity_poly.type
_entity_poly.pdbx_seq_one_letter_code
_entity_poly.pdbx_strand_id
1 'polypeptide(L)'
;MRNYRSAFTLIEVMVAVMIISVVIMALLQMQGNTTHIFSKLGDTIKVNQYTSLFISNKDYGFEKKSVDLDDLLSDFKVEDELRRELKTIKVKVDYEKLKTMDMREIEEGSSSMIFELGKTMLNVGESSSSIMRFKIQ
;
A
#
# COMPACT_ATOMS: atom_id res chain seq x y z
N MET A 1 -39.47 53.18 25.01
CA MET A 1 -38.74 52.59 23.87
C MET A 1 -39.33 51.20 23.58
N ARG A 2 -39.92 51.03 22.42
CA ARG A 2 -40.66 49.81 22.04
C ARG A 2 -39.66 48.91 21.33
N ASN A 3 -39.19 47.83 21.99
CA ASN A 3 -38.31 46.85 21.39
C ASN A 3 -39.08 46.06 20.33
N TYR A 4 -38.83 46.34 19.07
CA TYR A 4 -39.29 45.50 17.97
C TYR A 4 -38.47 44.23 17.99
N ARG A 5 -39.05 43.13 18.45
CA ARG A 5 -38.52 41.81 18.22
C ARG A 5 -38.85 41.48 16.79
N SER A 6 -37.87 41.51 15.91
CA SER A 6 -38.04 41.01 14.57
C SER A 6 -38.28 39.49 14.63
N ALA A 7 -39.49 39.08 14.27
CA ALA A 7 -39.79 37.66 14.10
C ALA A 7 -39.17 37.20 12.77
N PHE A 8 -38.52 36.05 12.78
CA PHE A 8 -38.01 35.45 11.54
C PHE A 8 -39.14 35.22 10.55
N THR A 9 -38.91 35.57 9.32
CA THR A 9 -39.86 35.30 8.24
C THR A 9 -39.83 33.84 7.86
N LEU A 10 -40.96 33.30 7.42
CA LEU A 10 -41.05 31.91 6.96
C LEU A 10 -40.02 31.59 5.86
N ILE A 11 -39.75 32.55 5.01
CA ILE A 11 -38.79 32.40 3.91
C ILE A 11 -37.34 32.30 4.40
N GLU A 12 -36.95 33.01 5.45
CA GLU A 12 -35.64 32.91 6.06
C GLU A 12 -35.39 31.51 6.64
N VAL A 13 -36.40 30.94 7.31
CA VAL A 13 -36.32 29.57 7.82
C VAL A 13 -36.19 28.55 6.68
N MET A 14 -36.94 28.71 5.62
CA MET A 14 -36.87 27.81 4.47
C MET A 14 -35.48 27.88 3.80
N VAL A 15 -34.94 29.07 3.59
CA VAL A 15 -33.58 29.25 3.03
C VAL A 15 -32.51 28.68 3.95
N ALA A 16 -32.63 28.89 5.27
CA ALA A 16 -31.68 28.32 6.21
C ALA A 16 -31.68 26.78 6.18
N VAL A 17 -32.84 26.15 6.15
CA VAL A 17 -32.96 24.69 6.04
C VAL A 17 -32.39 24.17 4.74
N MET A 18 -32.58 24.84 3.62
CA MET A 18 -31.97 24.46 2.33
C MET A 18 -30.45 24.51 2.38
N ILE A 19 -29.87 25.57 2.94
CA ILE A 19 -28.42 25.70 3.08
C ILE A 19 -27.85 24.59 3.97
N ILE A 20 -28.48 24.34 5.14
CA ILE A 20 -28.04 23.28 6.04
C ILE A 20 -28.10 21.92 5.37
N SER A 21 -29.15 21.63 4.60
CA SER A 21 -29.29 20.36 3.87
C SER A 21 -28.17 20.13 2.87
N VAL A 22 -27.78 21.15 2.11
CA VAL A 22 -26.65 21.09 1.16
C VAL A 22 -25.33 20.84 1.89
N VAL A 23 -25.10 21.54 3.01
CA VAL A 23 -23.87 21.38 3.81
C VAL A 23 -23.77 19.97 4.39
N ILE A 24 -24.88 19.44 4.95
CA ILE A 24 -24.91 18.07 5.49
C ILE A 24 -24.59 17.06 4.39
N MET A 25 -25.18 17.20 3.20
CA MET A 25 -24.91 16.30 2.09
C MET A 25 -23.44 16.33 1.65
N ALA A 26 -22.82 17.51 1.59
CA ALA A 26 -21.41 17.67 1.28
C ALA A 26 -20.51 17.00 2.35
N LEU A 27 -20.83 17.15 3.63
CA LEU A 27 -20.09 16.50 4.73
C LEU A 27 -20.21 14.97 4.68
N LEU A 28 -21.38 14.42 4.38
CA LEU A 28 -21.58 12.98 4.25
C LEU A 28 -20.77 12.40 3.08
N GLN A 29 -20.72 13.09 1.94
CA GLN A 29 -19.89 12.69 0.82
C GLN A 29 -18.40 12.69 1.17
N MET A 30 -17.94 13.71 1.91
CA MET A 30 -16.56 13.79 2.37
C MET A 30 -16.21 12.64 3.32
N GLN A 31 -17.09 12.28 4.26
CA GLN A 31 -16.89 11.16 5.18
C GLN A 31 -16.79 9.82 4.44
N GLY A 32 -17.67 9.56 3.48
CA GLY A 32 -17.64 8.34 2.68
C GLY A 32 -16.31 8.17 1.93
N ASN A 33 -15.82 9.25 1.33
CA ASN A 33 -14.55 9.25 0.61
C ASN A 33 -13.35 9.02 1.56
N THR A 34 -13.37 9.65 2.72
CA THR A 34 -12.32 9.51 3.75
C THR A 34 -12.23 8.08 4.26
N THR A 35 -13.35 7.43 4.54
CA THR A 35 -13.37 6.03 5.01
C THR A 35 -12.76 5.07 3.98
N HIS A 36 -13.05 5.27 2.70
CA HIS A 36 -12.46 4.47 1.62
C HIS A 36 -10.93 4.66 1.52
N ILE A 37 -10.46 5.90 1.68
CA ILE A 37 -9.03 6.20 1.68
C ILE A 37 -8.33 5.53 2.87
N PHE A 38 -8.90 5.58 4.07
CA PHE A 38 -8.33 4.93 5.26
C PHE A 38 -8.26 3.42 5.11
N SER A 39 -9.30 2.77 4.56
CA SER A 39 -9.26 1.34 4.31
C SER A 39 -8.11 0.98 3.35
N LYS A 40 -8.03 1.68 2.22
CA LYS A 40 -6.97 1.46 1.23
C LYS A 40 -5.57 1.72 1.79
N LEU A 41 -5.42 2.74 2.63
CA LEU A 41 -4.15 3.03 3.32
C LEU A 41 -3.77 1.90 4.27
N GLY A 42 -4.72 1.37 5.05
CA GLY A 42 -4.50 0.22 5.93
C GLY A 42 -4.00 -1.00 5.17
N ASP A 43 -4.60 -1.33 4.04
CA ASP A 43 -4.17 -2.44 3.20
C ASP A 43 -2.78 -2.21 2.59
N THR A 44 -2.49 -0.99 2.17
CA THR A 44 -1.15 -0.63 1.67
C THR A 44 -0.08 -0.76 2.76
N ILE A 45 -0.37 -0.33 3.99
CA ILE A 45 0.55 -0.47 5.13
C ILE A 45 0.83 -1.95 5.41
N LYS A 46 -0.19 -2.82 5.42
CA LYS A 46 -0.02 -4.26 5.60
C LYS A 46 0.87 -4.87 4.53
N VAL A 47 0.63 -4.56 3.26
CA VAL A 47 1.46 -5.08 2.17
C VAL A 47 2.90 -4.59 2.28
N ASN A 48 3.13 -3.34 2.68
CA ASN A 48 4.48 -2.83 2.91
C ASN A 48 5.18 -3.52 4.09
N GLN A 49 4.46 -3.89 5.14
CA GLN A 49 5.00 -4.71 6.23
C GLN A 49 5.42 -6.09 5.73
N TYR A 50 4.59 -6.77 4.95
CA TYR A 50 4.94 -8.06 4.33
C TYR A 50 6.14 -7.92 3.39
N THR A 51 6.20 -6.81 2.64
CA THR A 51 7.34 -6.49 1.79
C THR A 51 8.65 -6.39 2.57
N SER A 52 8.65 -5.83 3.76
CA SER A 52 9.84 -5.74 4.61
C SER A 52 10.35 -7.11 5.07
N LEU A 53 9.46 -8.04 5.37
CA LEU A 53 9.82 -9.41 5.70
C LEU A 53 10.45 -10.11 4.50
N PHE A 54 9.92 -9.84 3.31
CA PHE A 54 10.43 -10.40 2.07
C PHE A 54 11.85 -9.94 1.72
N ILE A 55 12.18 -8.68 2.00
CA ILE A 55 13.53 -8.14 1.77
C ILE A 55 14.58 -8.87 2.62
N SER A 56 14.21 -9.31 3.80
CA SER A 56 15.12 -9.98 4.74
C SER A 56 15.45 -11.42 4.33
N ASN A 57 14.66 -12.03 3.45
CA ASN A 57 14.85 -13.40 3.01
C ASN A 57 15.58 -13.44 1.66
N LYS A 58 16.76 -14.12 1.62
CA LYS A 58 17.62 -14.19 0.42
C LYS A 58 17.06 -15.13 -0.66
N ASP A 59 16.23 -16.10 -0.27
CA ASP A 59 15.73 -17.15 -1.18
C ASP A 59 14.56 -16.66 -2.04
N TYR A 60 13.93 -15.56 -1.65
CA TYR A 60 12.79 -14.99 -2.35
C TYR A 60 13.16 -13.67 -3.03
N GLY A 61 12.69 -13.45 -4.24
CA GLY A 61 12.77 -12.14 -4.88
C GLY A 61 13.19 -12.13 -6.34
N PHE A 62 13.69 -13.25 -6.88
CA PHE A 62 14.09 -13.37 -8.28
C PHE A 62 13.26 -14.40 -9.06
N GLU A 63 12.29 -15.05 -8.43
CA GLU A 63 11.48 -16.10 -9.03
C GLU A 63 10.00 -15.72 -9.05
N LYS A 64 9.29 -16.17 -10.09
CA LYS A 64 7.82 -16.10 -10.13
C LYS A 64 7.27 -17.21 -9.23
N LYS A 65 6.89 -16.84 -8.02
CA LYS A 65 6.47 -17.79 -6.99
C LYS A 65 5.25 -17.26 -6.23
N SER A 66 4.36 -18.17 -5.87
CA SER A 66 3.34 -17.92 -4.85
C SER A 66 3.81 -18.59 -3.57
N VAL A 67 3.89 -17.84 -2.49
CA VAL A 67 4.44 -18.25 -1.19
C VAL A 67 3.41 -17.94 -0.11
N ASP A 68 3.28 -18.84 0.85
CA ASP A 68 2.51 -18.54 2.04
C ASP A 68 3.32 -17.61 2.95
N LEU A 69 2.66 -16.68 3.61
CA LEU A 69 3.36 -15.69 4.43
C LEU A 69 4.11 -16.33 5.62
N ASP A 70 3.62 -17.50 6.10
CA ASP A 70 4.29 -18.27 7.15
C ASP A 70 5.67 -18.80 6.71
N ASP A 71 5.84 -19.14 5.42
CA ASP A 71 7.14 -19.58 4.89
C ASP A 71 8.21 -18.49 4.98
N LEU A 72 7.81 -17.23 4.82
CA LEU A 72 8.70 -16.07 4.97
C LEU A 72 9.13 -15.82 6.42
N LEU A 73 8.38 -16.35 7.36
CA LEU A 73 8.59 -16.19 8.79
C LEU A 73 9.22 -17.43 9.45
N SER A 74 9.67 -18.42 8.66
CA SER A 74 10.26 -19.67 9.17
C SER A 74 11.42 -19.42 10.14
N ASP A 75 12.21 -18.37 9.91
CA ASP A 75 13.36 -17.99 10.72
C ASP A 75 12.99 -17.17 11.98
N PHE A 76 11.72 -16.81 12.13
CA PHE A 76 11.25 -16.02 13.27
C PHE A 76 10.43 -16.87 14.24
N LYS A 77 10.61 -16.61 15.54
CA LYS A 77 9.75 -17.20 16.58
C LYS A 77 8.42 -16.43 16.61
N VAL A 78 7.41 -16.99 15.98
CA VAL A 78 6.06 -16.43 15.92
C VAL A 78 5.13 -17.30 16.76
N GLU A 79 4.20 -16.68 17.48
CA GLU A 79 3.16 -17.38 18.27
C GLU A 79 2.26 -18.23 17.35
N ASP A 80 1.81 -19.38 17.86
CA ASP A 80 1.06 -20.37 17.07
C ASP A 80 -0.26 -19.83 16.50
N GLU A 81 -0.89 -18.90 17.19
CA GLU A 81 -2.14 -18.27 16.75
C GLU A 81 -1.89 -17.36 15.55
N LEU A 82 -0.89 -16.50 15.64
CA LEU A 82 -0.47 -15.62 14.55
C LEU A 82 0.02 -16.44 13.33
N ARG A 83 0.75 -17.51 13.56
CA ARG A 83 1.20 -18.43 12.51
C ARG A 83 0.04 -19.04 11.73
N ARG A 84 -1.05 -19.42 12.40
CA ARG A 84 -2.26 -19.93 11.73
C ARG A 84 -2.92 -18.89 10.82
N GLU A 85 -2.97 -17.64 11.27
CA GLU A 85 -3.50 -16.54 10.44
C GLU A 85 -2.62 -16.29 9.22
N LEU A 86 -1.30 -16.27 9.40
CA LEU A 86 -0.33 -16.00 8.34
C LEU A 86 -0.33 -17.07 7.23
N LYS A 87 -0.60 -18.33 7.56
CA LYS A 87 -0.76 -19.43 6.58
C LYS A 87 -1.93 -19.23 5.62
N THR A 88 -2.91 -18.42 5.99
CA THR A 88 -4.04 -18.13 5.10
C THR A 88 -3.73 -17.05 4.06
N ILE A 89 -2.64 -16.30 4.28
CA ILE A 89 -2.27 -15.15 3.45
C ILE A 89 -1.27 -15.60 2.38
N LYS A 90 -1.72 -15.61 1.13
CA LYS A 90 -0.87 -15.91 -0.02
C LYS A 90 -0.27 -14.65 -0.60
N VAL A 91 1.05 -14.64 -0.72
CA VAL A 91 1.81 -13.58 -1.35
C VAL A 91 2.28 -14.08 -2.72
N LYS A 92 1.83 -13.41 -3.77
CA LYS A 92 2.32 -13.67 -5.12
C LYS A 92 3.49 -12.75 -5.40
N VAL A 93 4.62 -13.35 -5.76
CA VAL A 93 5.85 -12.65 -6.05
C VAL A 93 6.14 -12.76 -7.54
N ASP A 94 6.24 -11.63 -8.21
CA ASP A 94 6.60 -11.54 -9.61
C ASP A 94 7.90 -10.73 -9.73
N TYR A 95 8.92 -11.30 -10.37
CA TYR A 95 10.17 -10.60 -10.66
C TYR A 95 10.24 -10.23 -12.13
N GLU A 96 10.59 -8.98 -12.39
CA GLU A 96 10.83 -8.44 -13.71
C GLU A 96 12.24 -7.87 -13.79
N LYS A 97 13.03 -8.38 -14.73
CA LYS A 97 14.35 -7.86 -15.05
C LYS A 97 14.21 -6.61 -15.89
N LEU A 98 14.70 -5.48 -15.41
CA LEU A 98 14.58 -4.19 -16.07
C LEU A 98 15.79 -3.89 -16.95
N LYS A 99 17.01 -4.06 -16.41
CA LYS A 99 18.25 -3.72 -17.11
C LYS A 99 19.42 -4.55 -16.62
N THR A 100 20.32 -4.88 -17.53
CA THR A 100 21.64 -5.41 -17.22
C THR A 100 22.67 -4.40 -17.66
N MET A 101 23.67 -4.15 -16.84
CA MET A 101 24.79 -3.24 -17.12
C MET A 101 26.09 -4.01 -16.91
N ASP A 102 26.97 -3.98 -17.90
CA ASP A 102 28.34 -4.52 -17.79
C ASP A 102 29.29 -3.36 -17.47
N MET A 103 30.04 -3.47 -16.38
CA MET A 103 30.96 -2.39 -15.95
C MET A 103 32.08 -2.14 -16.96
N ARG A 104 32.41 -3.13 -17.82
CA ARG A 104 33.38 -2.93 -18.89
C ARG A 104 32.96 -1.89 -19.93
N GLU A 105 31.66 -1.66 -20.09
CA GLU A 105 31.14 -0.61 -20.97
C GLU A 105 31.28 0.79 -20.39
N ILE A 106 31.52 0.91 -19.08
CA ILE A 106 31.61 2.19 -18.36
C ILE A 106 33.05 2.60 -18.15
N GLU A 107 33.96 1.67 -17.90
CA GLU A 107 35.35 1.95 -17.57
C GLU A 107 36.28 0.89 -18.18
N GLU A 108 37.12 1.27 -19.15
CA GLU A 108 38.10 0.39 -19.78
C GLU A 108 39.15 -0.07 -18.74
N GLY A 109 39.15 -1.38 -18.45
CA GLY A 109 40.10 -2.00 -17.52
C GLY A 109 39.51 -2.45 -16.19
N SER A 110 38.22 -2.27 -15.96
CA SER A 110 37.55 -2.81 -14.78
C SER A 110 37.26 -4.32 -14.92
N SER A 111 37.20 -5.03 -13.80
CA SER A 111 36.83 -6.43 -13.74
C SER A 111 35.41 -6.64 -14.30
N SER A 112 35.18 -7.78 -14.93
CA SER A 112 33.86 -8.15 -15.48
C SER A 112 32.85 -8.31 -14.35
N MET A 113 32.18 -7.24 -13.98
CA MET A 113 31.05 -7.25 -13.05
C MET A 113 29.78 -6.92 -13.83
N ILE A 114 28.82 -7.80 -13.77
CA ILE A 114 27.52 -7.60 -14.39
C ILE A 114 26.52 -7.21 -13.29
N PHE A 115 25.92 -6.05 -13.45
CA PHE A 115 24.84 -5.58 -12.57
C PHE A 115 23.50 -5.84 -13.24
N GLU A 116 22.65 -6.55 -12.53
CA GLU A 116 21.26 -6.74 -12.93
C GLU A 116 20.36 -5.88 -12.03
N LEU A 117 19.62 -4.97 -12.66
CA LEU A 117 18.55 -4.22 -12.02
C LEU A 117 17.23 -4.92 -12.31
N GLY A 118 16.51 -5.27 -11.30
CA GLY A 118 15.18 -5.87 -11.40
C GLY A 118 14.18 -5.23 -10.47
N LYS A 119 12.92 -5.48 -10.74
CA LYS A 119 11.77 -5.06 -9.94
C LYS A 119 11.04 -6.31 -9.46
N THR A 120 10.89 -6.44 -8.15
CA THR A 120 10.04 -7.47 -7.55
C THR A 120 8.72 -6.85 -7.15
N MET A 121 7.63 -7.41 -7.63
CA MET A 121 6.26 -7.03 -7.25
C MET A 121 5.70 -8.07 -6.31
N LEU A 122 5.15 -7.61 -5.19
CA LEU A 122 4.42 -8.43 -4.22
C LEU A 122 2.94 -8.08 -4.29
N ASN A 123 2.12 -9.08 -4.52
CA ASN A 123 0.68 -8.92 -4.59
C ASN A 123 0.04 -9.73 -3.45
N VAL A 124 -0.78 -9.07 -2.65
CA VAL A 124 -1.54 -9.67 -1.54
C VAL A 124 -3.00 -9.22 -1.68
N GLY A 125 -3.88 -10.12 -2.08
CA GLY A 125 -5.26 -9.76 -2.40
C GLY A 125 -5.33 -8.72 -3.53
N GLU A 126 -5.95 -7.59 -3.26
CA GLU A 126 -6.08 -6.48 -4.22
C GLU A 126 -4.96 -5.42 -4.10
N SER A 127 -4.08 -5.57 -3.13
CA SER A 127 -3.01 -4.61 -2.85
C SER A 127 -1.68 -5.12 -3.35
N SER A 128 -0.85 -4.20 -3.85
CA SER A 128 0.48 -4.53 -4.36
C SER A 128 1.55 -3.56 -3.84
N SER A 129 2.75 -4.07 -3.68
CA SER A 129 3.96 -3.29 -3.40
C SER A 129 5.07 -3.70 -4.34
N SER A 130 6.07 -2.86 -4.54
CA SER A 130 7.19 -3.18 -5.40
C SER A 130 8.51 -2.71 -4.82
N ILE A 131 9.55 -3.52 -5.05
CA ILE A 131 10.91 -3.27 -4.60
C ILE A 131 11.85 -3.30 -5.80
N MET A 132 12.77 -2.34 -5.86
CA MET A 132 13.91 -2.42 -6.77
C MET A 132 15.01 -3.26 -6.14
N ARG A 133 15.58 -4.17 -6.92
CA ARG A 133 16.68 -5.05 -6.49
C ARG A 133 17.85 -4.94 -7.42
N PHE A 134 19.03 -4.97 -6.83
CA PHE A 134 20.30 -5.07 -7.54
C PHE A 134 20.91 -6.43 -7.26
N LYS A 135 21.36 -7.10 -8.31
CA LYS A 135 22.13 -8.34 -8.23
C LYS A 135 23.46 -8.14 -8.94
N ILE A 136 24.54 -8.58 -8.30
CA ILE A 136 25.89 -8.60 -8.87
C ILE A 136 26.18 -10.05 -9.28
N GLN A 137 26.61 -10.24 -10.50
CA GLN A 137 27.01 -11.54 -11.04
C GLN A 137 28.51 -11.54 -11.36
#